data_8a72235186aa899d04e383f08aebbc84
#
_entry.id   8a72235186aa899d04e383f08aebbc84
#
_cell.length_a   1.000
_cell.length_b   1.000
_cell.length_c   1.000
_cell.angle_alpha   90.00
_cell.angle_beta   90.00
_cell.angle_gamma   90.00
#
_symmetry.space_group_name_H-M   'P 1'
#
loop_
_entity.id
_entity.type
_entity.pdbx_description
1 polymer ?
#
loop_
_entity_poly.entity_id
_entity_poly.type
_entity_poly.pdbx_seq_one_letter_code
_entity_poly.pdbx_strand_id
1 'polypeptide(L)'
;MSPAGPEAYTVTGLARRVAAGELTAGAVLEAQLAEVDRREPALGAIITDMRERARAQAAALDARIARGERVGPLAGVPIAIKDILDVSGLPTTAGMGIHRERIARTDATVVEHLEAAGAILTAKLALTEGVYAEHRPPFPAPRNPWSAAHWSGASSSGSGVATVGGLCVAAIGSETGGSIKLPAAANGASAIKPSWGRVSRHGVFELAATLDHVGTFARSVADAAAVLGVIAGPDPRDPTAAQRPVPDFAAAVARGCEGLVLGIDTAWIAAGADRETATALDAAVAELAAAGATVREVRVPDVTDMIWDWFGVCAVQTALAHRDTFPARRDAYGPALTQLLELGNRMSGCEYQQLLLRREDFRGRLNALFTTVDALALPVLGFPVPTCARMAEVDDDMIAGFHRFTCPFNLSGHPGVIMPNGSNAEGLPIVFQLVGRHFEEDRLVAAGAAYQQRTDWHLRRPVL
;
A
#
# COMPACT_ATOMS: atom_id res chain seq x y z
N MET A 1 -30.05 11.72 -3.86
CA MET A 1 -29.62 11.94 -5.26
C MET A 1 -28.52 10.94 -5.52
N SER A 2 -28.71 9.99 -6.44
CA SER A 2 -27.64 9.09 -6.88
C SER A 2 -26.56 9.95 -7.54
N PRO A 3 -25.30 9.91 -7.09
CA PRO A 3 -24.26 10.70 -7.72
C PRO A 3 -24.01 10.16 -9.13
N ALA A 4 -24.00 11.05 -10.09
CA ALA A 4 -23.85 10.74 -11.49
C ALA A 4 -22.44 10.23 -11.82
N GLY A 5 -22.33 9.00 -12.31
CA GLY A 5 -21.17 8.46 -13.02
C GLY A 5 -19.95 8.07 -12.16
N PRO A 6 -19.03 7.25 -12.70
CA PRO A 6 -17.82 6.78 -11.99
C PRO A 6 -16.85 7.89 -11.57
N GLU A 7 -16.83 9.03 -12.27
CA GLU A 7 -16.03 10.21 -11.92
C GLU A 7 -16.43 10.87 -10.59
N ALA A 8 -17.67 10.65 -10.13
CA ALA A 8 -18.19 11.22 -8.89
C ALA A 8 -17.54 10.65 -7.62
N TYR A 9 -16.76 9.57 -7.75
CA TYR A 9 -16.14 8.86 -6.63
C TYR A 9 -14.61 8.82 -6.68
N THR A 10 -13.99 9.61 -7.57
CA THR A 10 -12.52 9.75 -7.59
C THR A 10 -12.08 10.76 -6.53
N VAL A 11 -10.86 10.59 -6.01
CA VAL A 11 -10.25 11.53 -5.04
C VAL A 11 -10.28 12.96 -5.60
N THR A 12 -9.77 13.13 -6.82
CA THR A 12 -9.67 14.45 -7.45
C THR A 12 -11.02 15.02 -7.84
N GLY A 13 -11.97 14.18 -8.29
CA GLY A 13 -13.33 14.58 -8.65
C GLY A 13 -14.12 15.08 -7.44
N LEU A 14 -14.07 14.35 -6.32
CA LEU A 14 -14.72 14.77 -5.08
C LEU A 14 -14.11 16.06 -4.52
N ALA A 15 -12.78 16.11 -4.41
CA ALA A 15 -12.10 17.28 -3.87
C ALA A 15 -12.43 18.57 -4.66
N ARG A 16 -12.44 18.49 -5.99
CA ARG A 16 -12.82 19.60 -6.87
C ARG A 16 -14.24 20.08 -6.60
N ARG A 17 -15.21 19.15 -6.54
CA ARG A 17 -16.63 19.46 -6.35
C ARG A 17 -16.90 20.04 -4.96
N VAL A 18 -16.25 19.52 -3.93
CA VAL A 18 -16.36 20.09 -2.55
C VAL A 18 -15.73 21.47 -2.50
N ALA A 19 -14.53 21.63 -3.06
CA ALA A 19 -13.85 22.96 -3.08
C ALA A 19 -14.64 24.01 -3.88
N ALA A 20 -15.41 23.59 -4.91
CA ALA A 20 -16.29 24.47 -5.67
C ALA A 20 -17.64 24.74 -4.99
N GLY A 21 -17.93 24.11 -3.85
CA GLY A 21 -19.24 24.23 -3.17
C GLY A 21 -20.39 23.49 -3.86
N GLU A 22 -20.11 22.66 -4.86
CA GLU A 22 -21.12 21.83 -5.55
C GLU A 22 -21.64 20.70 -4.65
N LEU A 23 -20.77 20.24 -3.73
CA LEU A 23 -21.07 19.27 -2.68
C LEU A 23 -20.57 19.84 -1.34
N THR A 24 -21.23 19.48 -0.26
CA THR A 24 -20.66 19.71 1.08
C THR A 24 -19.84 18.49 1.52
N ALA A 25 -18.78 18.71 2.27
CA ALA A 25 -17.98 17.64 2.88
C ALA A 25 -18.86 16.76 3.79
N GLY A 26 -19.80 17.36 4.51
CA GLY A 26 -20.79 16.65 5.32
C GLY A 26 -21.66 15.69 4.50
N ALA A 27 -22.18 16.12 3.34
CA ALA A 27 -23.00 15.25 2.48
C ALA A 27 -22.20 14.09 1.89
N VAL A 28 -20.95 14.33 1.48
CA VAL A 28 -20.03 13.29 1.00
C VAL A 28 -19.74 12.28 2.11
N LEU A 29 -19.44 12.76 3.32
CA LEU A 29 -19.17 11.90 4.47
C LEU A 29 -20.36 11.02 4.83
N GLU A 30 -21.58 11.60 4.97
CA GLU A 30 -22.75 10.81 5.35
C GLU A 30 -23.10 9.75 4.30
N ALA A 31 -22.93 10.06 2.99
CA ALA A 31 -23.08 9.07 1.93
C ALA A 31 -22.05 7.91 2.07
N GLN A 32 -20.79 8.25 2.42
CA GLN A 32 -19.74 7.24 2.66
C GLN A 32 -20.04 6.41 3.91
N LEU A 33 -20.48 7.04 5.00
CA LEU A 33 -20.82 6.32 6.24
C LEU A 33 -22.00 5.36 6.05
N ALA A 34 -22.98 5.73 5.24
CA ALA A 34 -24.08 4.82 4.87
C ALA A 34 -23.58 3.57 4.13
N GLU A 35 -22.57 3.71 3.25
CA GLU A 35 -21.93 2.56 2.61
C GLU A 35 -21.12 1.72 3.60
N VAL A 36 -20.43 2.37 4.56
CA VAL A 36 -19.74 1.67 5.65
C VAL A 36 -20.74 0.85 6.47
N ASP A 37 -21.83 1.44 6.93
CA ASP A 37 -22.85 0.73 7.73
C ASP A 37 -23.45 -0.48 6.99
N ARG A 38 -23.56 -0.40 5.67
CA ARG A 38 -24.09 -1.48 4.83
C ARG A 38 -23.08 -2.61 4.58
N ARG A 39 -21.80 -2.32 4.42
CA ARG A 39 -20.78 -3.25 3.91
C ARG A 39 -19.83 -3.77 4.98
N GLU A 40 -19.49 -2.94 5.97
CA GLU A 40 -18.50 -3.29 7.00
C GLU A 40 -18.86 -4.58 7.79
N PRO A 41 -20.15 -4.85 8.13
CA PRO A 41 -20.49 -6.10 8.81
C PRO A 41 -20.10 -7.37 8.03
N ALA A 42 -20.04 -7.30 6.71
CA ALA A 42 -19.59 -8.39 5.85
C ALA A 42 -18.07 -8.41 5.65
N LEU A 43 -17.40 -7.26 5.73
CA LEU A 43 -15.98 -7.11 5.38
C LEU A 43 -15.03 -7.14 6.58
N GLY A 44 -15.40 -6.53 7.71
CA GLY A 44 -14.61 -6.54 8.95
C GLY A 44 -13.26 -5.84 8.82
N ALA A 45 -13.21 -4.73 8.06
CA ALA A 45 -11.95 -4.04 7.76
C ALA A 45 -11.59 -2.92 8.74
N ILE A 46 -12.53 -2.50 9.61
CA ILE A 46 -12.37 -1.37 10.52
C ILE A 46 -12.05 -1.86 11.94
N ILE A 47 -10.96 -1.35 12.52
CA ILE A 47 -10.60 -1.55 13.94
C ILE A 47 -11.15 -0.43 14.81
N THR A 48 -10.96 0.83 14.39
CA THR A 48 -11.41 2.00 15.12
C THR A 48 -12.27 2.88 14.22
N ASP A 49 -13.52 3.06 14.61
CA ASP A 49 -14.44 3.99 13.95
C ASP A 49 -14.11 5.44 14.36
N MET A 50 -13.96 6.31 13.39
CA MET A 50 -13.63 7.73 13.61
C MET A 50 -14.76 8.67 13.16
N ARG A 51 -16.00 8.15 12.99
CA ARG A 51 -17.11 8.91 12.39
C ARG A 51 -17.43 10.22 13.11
N GLU A 52 -17.31 10.31 14.44
CA GLU A 52 -17.56 11.54 15.17
C GLU A 52 -16.51 12.61 14.87
N ARG A 53 -15.21 12.21 14.85
CA ARG A 53 -14.11 13.08 14.43
C ARG A 53 -14.29 13.51 12.97
N ALA A 54 -14.67 12.58 12.10
CA ALA A 54 -14.92 12.84 10.68
C ALA A 54 -16.06 13.87 10.49
N ARG A 55 -17.16 13.77 11.24
CA ARG A 55 -18.24 14.75 11.18
C ARG A 55 -17.80 16.15 11.64
N ALA A 56 -17.00 16.23 12.70
CA ALA A 56 -16.44 17.50 13.13
C ALA A 56 -15.50 18.12 12.08
N GLN A 57 -14.64 17.31 11.46
CA GLN A 57 -13.77 17.74 10.37
C GLN A 57 -14.55 18.22 9.15
N ALA A 58 -15.59 17.49 8.73
CA ALA A 58 -16.42 17.86 7.59
C ALA A 58 -17.18 19.17 7.85
N ALA A 59 -17.77 19.34 9.02
CA ALA A 59 -18.46 20.58 9.39
C ALA A 59 -17.50 21.78 9.43
N ALA A 60 -16.29 21.61 9.97
CA ALA A 60 -15.27 22.65 9.98
C ALA A 60 -14.82 23.05 8.57
N LEU A 61 -14.64 22.05 7.68
CA LEU A 61 -14.29 22.27 6.28
C LEU A 61 -15.40 23.02 5.52
N ASP A 62 -16.66 22.59 5.68
CA ASP A 62 -17.81 23.25 5.05
C ASP A 62 -17.93 24.72 5.50
N ALA A 63 -17.71 25.01 6.80
CA ALA A 63 -17.69 26.36 7.32
C ALA A 63 -16.56 27.23 6.72
N ARG A 64 -15.37 26.65 6.48
CA ARG A 64 -14.26 27.34 5.79
C ARG A 64 -14.62 27.69 4.36
N ILE A 65 -15.17 26.72 3.61
CA ILE A 65 -15.62 26.92 2.22
C ILE A 65 -16.70 28.01 2.13
N ALA A 66 -17.67 28.00 3.06
CA ALA A 66 -18.73 29.00 3.10
C ALA A 66 -18.20 30.43 3.36
N ARG A 67 -17.04 30.58 4.03
CA ARG A 67 -16.34 31.86 4.19
C ARG A 67 -15.44 32.24 3.00
N GLY A 68 -15.42 31.43 1.93
CA GLY A 68 -14.56 31.66 0.77
C GLY A 68 -13.06 31.36 1.00
N GLU A 69 -12.71 30.62 2.05
CA GLU A 69 -11.34 30.23 2.31
C GLU A 69 -10.85 29.19 1.29
N ARG A 70 -9.59 29.30 0.90
CA ARG A 70 -8.95 28.26 0.08
C ARG A 70 -8.81 26.99 0.90
N VAL A 71 -9.17 25.86 0.30
CA VAL A 71 -9.05 24.54 0.90
C VAL A 71 -8.01 23.69 0.16
N GLY A 72 -7.55 22.62 0.79
CA GLY A 72 -6.49 21.79 0.25
C GLY A 72 -6.96 20.84 -0.87
N PRO A 73 -6.02 20.14 -1.51
CA PRO A 73 -6.28 19.30 -2.69
C PRO A 73 -7.07 18.02 -2.39
N LEU A 74 -7.31 17.68 -1.14
CA LEU A 74 -8.12 16.54 -0.71
C LEU A 74 -9.43 16.98 0.00
N ALA A 75 -9.89 18.19 -0.27
CA ALA A 75 -11.07 18.78 0.41
C ALA A 75 -12.28 17.83 0.40
N GLY A 76 -12.70 17.38 1.58
CA GLY A 76 -13.87 16.54 1.79
C GLY A 76 -13.75 15.09 1.34
N VAL A 77 -12.55 14.61 0.95
CA VAL A 77 -12.33 13.23 0.54
C VAL A 77 -12.28 12.29 1.75
N PRO A 78 -13.15 11.27 1.84
CA PRO A 78 -13.10 10.25 2.90
C PRO A 78 -11.92 9.31 2.71
N ILE A 79 -10.98 9.32 3.68
CA ILE A 79 -9.79 8.48 3.69
C ILE A 79 -9.76 7.64 4.96
N ALA A 80 -9.39 6.37 4.84
CA ALA A 80 -9.13 5.51 5.99
C ALA A 80 -7.63 5.19 6.08
N ILE A 81 -7.14 4.94 7.30
CA ILE A 81 -5.72 4.76 7.55
C ILE A 81 -5.45 3.45 8.27
N LYS A 82 -4.36 2.77 7.94
CA LYS A 82 -3.91 1.56 8.64
C LYS A 82 -3.67 1.85 10.11
N ASP A 83 -4.05 0.94 11.01
CA ASP A 83 -3.97 1.13 12.46
C ASP A 83 -2.53 0.99 13.01
N ILE A 84 -1.59 1.63 12.32
CA ILE A 84 -0.21 1.86 12.73
C ILE A 84 0.13 3.34 12.79
N LEU A 85 -0.73 4.20 12.20
CA LEU A 85 -0.53 5.64 12.21
C LEU A 85 -1.15 6.21 13.48
N ASP A 86 -0.36 6.92 14.25
CA ASP A 86 -0.81 7.60 15.44
C ASP A 86 -1.80 8.71 15.10
N VAL A 87 -2.95 8.68 15.75
CA VAL A 87 -3.96 9.76 15.75
C VAL A 87 -4.18 10.17 17.19
N SER A 88 -3.92 11.42 17.50
CA SER A 88 -4.00 11.97 18.86
C SER A 88 -5.34 11.66 19.52
N GLY A 89 -5.29 11.10 20.73
CA GLY A 89 -6.46 10.71 21.52
C GLY A 89 -7.09 9.35 21.12
N LEU A 90 -6.57 8.66 20.09
CA LEU A 90 -7.07 7.35 19.66
C LEU A 90 -6.04 6.24 19.88
N PRO A 91 -6.50 4.98 20.02
CA PRO A 91 -5.59 3.84 20.10
C PRO A 91 -4.85 3.63 18.78
N THR A 92 -3.59 3.17 18.86
CA THR A 92 -2.81 2.62 17.77
C THR A 92 -2.36 1.23 18.17
N THR A 93 -3.06 0.22 17.67
CA THR A 93 -2.91 -1.15 18.16
C THR A 93 -1.87 -1.96 17.41
N ALA A 94 -1.52 -1.57 16.18
CA ALA A 94 -0.69 -2.37 15.27
C ALA A 94 -1.20 -3.83 15.11
N GLY A 95 -2.52 -4.06 15.22
CA GLY A 95 -3.13 -5.40 15.19
C GLY A 95 -2.80 -6.26 16.41
N MET A 96 -2.31 -5.69 17.50
CA MET A 96 -1.82 -6.38 18.69
C MET A 96 -2.71 -6.13 19.91
N GLY A 97 -3.16 -7.20 20.57
CA GLY A 97 -3.95 -7.09 21.79
C GLY A 97 -3.22 -6.36 22.92
N ILE A 98 -1.90 -6.50 22.99
CA ILE A 98 -1.04 -5.83 24.00
C ILE A 98 -1.05 -4.29 23.86
N HIS A 99 -1.34 -3.77 22.67
CA HIS A 99 -1.40 -2.33 22.37
C HIS A 99 -2.83 -1.78 22.30
N ARG A 100 -3.84 -2.55 22.69
CA ARG A 100 -5.25 -2.16 22.62
C ARG A 100 -5.54 -0.82 23.31
N GLU A 101 -4.81 -0.51 24.37
CA GLU A 101 -4.96 0.71 25.18
C GLU A 101 -3.80 1.71 24.96
N ARG A 102 -2.99 1.51 23.92
CA ARG A 102 -1.93 2.45 23.56
C ARG A 102 -2.53 3.67 22.86
N ILE A 103 -2.90 4.68 23.65
CA ILE A 103 -3.44 5.94 23.14
C ILE A 103 -2.30 6.84 22.64
N ALA A 104 -2.37 7.24 21.37
CA ALA A 104 -1.43 8.17 20.77
C ALA A 104 -1.57 9.57 21.38
N ARG A 105 -0.44 10.25 21.62
CA ARG A 105 -0.40 11.60 22.21
C ARG A 105 -0.33 12.70 21.15
N THR A 106 0.18 12.36 19.97
CA THR A 106 0.36 13.27 18.83
C THR A 106 -0.09 12.54 17.56
N ASP A 107 -0.40 13.31 16.54
CA ASP A 107 -0.67 12.77 15.21
C ASP A 107 0.63 12.36 14.52
N ALA A 108 0.57 11.32 13.69
CA ALA A 108 1.62 11.01 12.72
C ALA A 108 1.68 12.14 11.67
N THR A 109 2.87 12.40 11.12
CA THR A 109 3.05 13.40 10.04
C THR A 109 2.09 13.16 8.87
N VAL A 110 1.87 11.92 8.49
CA VAL A 110 0.91 11.55 7.44
C VAL A 110 -0.51 12.00 7.78
N VAL A 111 -0.92 11.86 9.03
CA VAL A 111 -2.25 12.28 9.52
C VAL A 111 -2.37 13.80 9.46
N GLU A 112 -1.37 14.53 9.96
CA GLU A 112 -1.33 15.99 9.89
C GLU A 112 -1.43 16.52 8.45
N HIS A 113 -0.68 15.91 7.52
CA HIS A 113 -0.69 16.29 6.11
C HIS A 113 -2.04 16.04 5.45
N LEU A 114 -2.68 14.89 5.71
CA LEU A 114 -4.00 14.56 5.19
C LEU A 114 -5.05 15.56 5.69
N GLU A 115 -5.09 15.84 7.00
CA GLU A 115 -6.04 16.79 7.59
C GLU A 115 -5.80 18.23 7.09
N ALA A 116 -4.53 18.65 6.99
CA ALA A 116 -4.19 19.98 6.46
C ALA A 116 -4.60 20.11 4.97
N ALA A 117 -4.58 19.03 4.21
CA ALA A 117 -5.07 18.99 2.83
C ALA A 117 -6.61 18.93 2.72
N GLY A 118 -7.33 18.85 3.83
CA GLY A 118 -8.79 18.82 3.88
C GLY A 118 -9.41 17.44 3.74
N ALA A 119 -8.62 16.36 3.82
CA ALA A 119 -9.16 15.00 3.86
C ALA A 119 -9.97 14.76 5.13
N ILE A 120 -10.97 13.90 5.05
CA ILE A 120 -11.80 13.50 6.19
C ILE A 120 -11.40 12.07 6.58
N LEU A 121 -10.80 11.92 7.77
CA LEU A 121 -10.35 10.62 8.25
C LEU A 121 -11.51 9.86 8.90
N THR A 122 -11.88 8.71 8.31
CA THR A 122 -13.11 7.98 8.67
C THR A 122 -12.89 6.79 9.58
N ALA A 123 -11.73 6.12 9.49
CA ALA A 123 -11.48 4.90 10.26
C ALA A 123 -9.99 4.55 10.34
N LYS A 124 -9.62 3.76 11.37
CA LYS A 124 -8.37 3.02 11.41
C LYS A 124 -8.63 1.56 11.03
N LEU A 125 -7.82 1.02 10.12
CA LEU A 125 -8.06 -0.21 9.38
C LEU A 125 -7.28 -1.40 9.93
N ALA A 126 -7.88 -2.58 9.78
CA ALA A 126 -7.32 -3.85 10.18
C ALA A 126 -5.99 -4.17 9.49
N LEU A 127 -5.13 -4.85 10.26
CA LEU A 127 -3.83 -5.32 9.81
C LEU A 127 -3.43 -6.57 10.59
N THR A 128 -2.44 -7.29 10.09
CA THR A 128 -1.85 -8.42 10.79
C THR A 128 -1.05 -7.98 12.02
N GLU A 129 -0.93 -8.87 13.00
CA GLU A 129 -0.25 -8.64 14.27
C GLU A 129 1.16 -8.08 14.08
N GLY A 130 1.43 -6.93 14.75
CA GLY A 130 2.75 -6.28 14.70
C GLY A 130 3.21 -5.94 13.29
N VAL A 131 2.28 -5.70 12.35
CA VAL A 131 2.55 -5.40 10.94
C VAL A 131 3.17 -6.59 10.17
N TYR A 132 3.18 -7.82 10.74
CA TYR A 132 3.92 -8.94 10.16
C TYR A 132 3.04 -9.87 9.31
N ALA A 133 2.70 -11.08 9.77
CA ALA A 133 2.16 -12.13 8.89
C ALA A 133 0.69 -12.48 9.14
N GLU A 134 0.28 -12.63 10.40
CA GLU A 134 -0.97 -13.24 10.79
C GLU A 134 -1.91 -12.28 11.50
N HIS A 135 -3.21 -12.46 11.32
CA HIS A 135 -4.20 -11.80 12.18
C HIS A 135 -4.41 -12.60 13.46
N ARG A 136 -4.63 -11.88 14.56
CA ARG A 136 -4.90 -12.51 15.84
C ARG A 136 -6.02 -11.83 16.63
N PRO A 137 -6.73 -12.58 17.50
CA PRO A 137 -7.66 -11.98 18.43
C PRO A 137 -6.98 -10.86 19.25
N PRO A 138 -7.68 -9.75 19.52
CA PRO A 138 -9.08 -9.51 19.21
C PRO A 138 -9.36 -8.95 17.81
N PHE A 139 -8.36 -8.89 16.93
CA PHE A 139 -8.44 -8.29 15.60
C PHE A 139 -8.47 -9.37 14.50
N PRO A 140 -9.67 -9.83 14.08
CA PRO A 140 -9.80 -10.85 13.05
C PRO A 140 -9.35 -10.34 11.67
N ALA A 141 -9.06 -11.27 10.76
CA ALA A 141 -8.77 -10.94 9.37
C ALA A 141 -10.00 -10.35 8.67
N PRO A 142 -9.87 -9.25 7.94
CA PRO A 142 -10.94 -8.75 7.08
C PRO A 142 -11.18 -9.73 5.92
N ARG A 143 -12.42 -9.79 5.44
CA ARG A 143 -12.82 -10.70 4.37
C ARG A 143 -12.53 -10.06 3.00
N ASN A 144 -12.01 -10.88 2.10
CA ASN A 144 -11.77 -10.46 0.72
C ASN A 144 -13.13 -10.14 0.05
N PRO A 145 -13.29 -8.93 -0.53
CA PRO A 145 -14.57 -8.49 -1.10
C PRO A 145 -14.99 -9.26 -2.37
N TRP A 146 -14.05 -9.95 -3.04
CA TRP A 146 -14.39 -10.81 -4.19
C TRP A 146 -14.85 -12.20 -3.76
N SER A 147 -14.30 -12.72 -2.67
CA SER A 147 -14.62 -14.05 -2.15
C SER A 147 -14.18 -14.17 -0.70
N ALA A 148 -15.11 -14.34 0.21
CA ALA A 148 -14.83 -14.54 1.63
C ALA A 148 -13.99 -15.79 1.94
N ALA A 149 -13.88 -16.73 1.00
CA ALA A 149 -13.04 -17.92 1.11
C ALA A 149 -11.57 -17.66 0.82
N HIS A 150 -11.23 -16.49 0.25
CA HIS A 150 -9.87 -16.16 -0.17
C HIS A 150 -9.22 -15.14 0.77
N TRP A 151 -7.90 -15.22 0.79
CA TRP A 151 -7.05 -14.32 1.56
C TRP A 151 -7.21 -12.85 1.12
N SER A 152 -7.18 -11.92 2.05
CA SER A 152 -7.31 -10.49 1.79
C SER A 152 -5.97 -9.74 1.70
N GLY A 153 -4.86 -10.48 1.72
CA GLY A 153 -3.52 -9.90 1.74
C GLY A 153 -3.03 -9.58 3.15
N ALA A 154 -1.72 -9.39 3.28
CA ALA A 154 -1.02 -8.97 4.49
C ALA A 154 0.09 -7.95 4.12
N SER A 155 0.45 -7.04 5.01
CA SER A 155 -0.13 -6.77 6.33
C SER A 155 -1.22 -5.68 6.28
N SER A 156 -1.34 -4.84 5.22
CA SER A 156 -2.35 -3.78 5.07
C SER A 156 -3.68 -4.34 4.53
N SER A 157 -4.14 -5.46 5.09
CA SER A 157 -5.34 -6.18 4.64
C SER A 157 -6.59 -5.29 4.64
N GLY A 158 -6.82 -4.56 5.74
CA GLY A 158 -7.92 -3.62 5.86
C GLY A 158 -7.86 -2.50 4.81
N SER A 159 -6.66 -2.01 4.44
CA SER A 159 -6.51 -0.96 3.43
C SER A 159 -6.93 -1.46 2.04
N GLY A 160 -6.51 -2.68 1.64
CA GLY A 160 -6.94 -3.30 0.40
C GLY A 160 -8.45 -3.55 0.36
N VAL A 161 -8.99 -4.18 1.42
CA VAL A 161 -10.42 -4.49 1.55
C VAL A 161 -11.28 -3.23 1.57
N ALA A 162 -10.93 -2.23 2.38
CA ALA A 162 -11.71 -0.99 2.51
C ALA A 162 -11.79 -0.24 1.18
N THR A 163 -10.67 -0.15 0.45
CA THR A 163 -10.61 0.55 -0.85
C THR A 163 -11.50 -0.12 -1.90
N VAL A 164 -11.40 -1.45 -2.04
CA VAL A 164 -12.14 -2.19 -3.07
C VAL A 164 -13.57 -2.46 -2.64
N GLY A 165 -13.80 -2.73 -1.37
CA GLY A 165 -15.11 -2.90 -0.77
C GLY A 165 -15.93 -1.60 -0.66
N GLY A 166 -15.33 -0.43 -0.94
CA GLY A 166 -16.03 0.85 -0.95
C GLY A 166 -16.30 1.43 0.45
N LEU A 167 -15.48 1.10 1.44
CA LEU A 167 -15.56 1.67 2.79
C LEU A 167 -14.83 3.03 2.90
N CYS A 168 -14.04 3.37 1.91
CA CYS A 168 -13.37 4.67 1.75
C CYS A 168 -13.08 4.94 0.28
N VAL A 169 -12.73 6.17 -0.06
CA VAL A 169 -12.33 6.56 -1.42
C VAL A 169 -10.86 6.20 -1.67
N ALA A 170 -10.03 6.38 -0.66
CA ALA A 170 -8.63 5.99 -0.64
C ALA A 170 -8.22 5.52 0.76
N ALA A 171 -7.13 4.75 0.85
CA ALA A 171 -6.59 4.31 2.12
C ALA A 171 -5.07 4.49 2.19
N ILE A 172 -4.55 4.63 3.42
CA ILE A 172 -3.12 4.58 3.70
C ILE A 172 -2.76 3.20 4.23
N GLY A 173 -1.66 2.65 3.71
CA GLY A 173 -1.06 1.43 4.21
C GLY A 173 0.45 1.57 4.40
N SER A 174 1.10 0.47 4.75
CA SER A 174 2.56 0.41 4.87
C SER A 174 3.10 -0.87 4.25
N GLU A 175 4.39 -0.83 3.92
CA GLU A 175 5.07 -1.99 3.35
C GLU A 175 6.49 -2.12 3.87
N THR A 176 6.83 -3.33 4.30
CA THR A 176 8.18 -3.75 4.69
C THR A 176 8.73 -4.81 3.74
N GLY A 177 7.88 -5.68 3.20
CA GLY A 177 8.27 -6.77 2.30
C GLY A 177 7.23 -7.15 1.22
N GLY A 178 6.11 -6.42 1.16
CA GLY A 178 4.99 -6.71 0.23
C GLY A 178 3.66 -6.22 0.77
N SER A 179 3.65 -5.58 1.93
CA SER A 179 2.42 -5.30 2.69
C SER A 179 1.51 -4.19 2.10
N ILE A 180 1.88 -3.54 1.01
CA ILE A 180 1.00 -2.76 0.13
C ILE A 180 0.65 -3.61 -1.09
N LYS A 181 1.64 -4.21 -1.71
CA LYS A 181 1.53 -4.98 -2.96
C LYS A 181 0.62 -6.18 -2.81
N LEU A 182 0.84 -7.00 -1.77
CA LEU A 182 0.05 -8.21 -1.53
C LEU A 182 -1.44 -7.93 -1.27
N PRO A 183 -1.83 -6.96 -0.40
CA PRO A 183 -3.23 -6.59 -0.26
C PRO A 183 -3.80 -5.93 -1.52
N ALA A 184 -3.01 -5.16 -2.28
CA ALA A 184 -3.44 -4.63 -3.57
C ALA A 184 -3.73 -5.76 -4.56
N ALA A 185 -2.86 -6.78 -4.63
CA ALA A 185 -3.05 -7.95 -5.48
C ALA A 185 -4.26 -8.79 -5.06
N ALA A 186 -4.39 -9.08 -3.76
CA ALA A 186 -5.50 -9.89 -3.25
C ALA A 186 -6.88 -9.27 -3.49
N ASN A 187 -6.96 -7.94 -3.51
CA ASN A 187 -8.21 -7.21 -3.62
C ASN A 187 -8.43 -6.52 -4.98
N GLY A 188 -7.41 -6.44 -5.86
CA GLY A 188 -7.51 -5.73 -7.13
C GLY A 188 -7.53 -4.20 -6.97
N ALA A 189 -6.82 -3.67 -5.98
CA ALA A 189 -6.65 -2.24 -5.79
C ALA A 189 -5.52 -1.68 -6.65
N SER A 190 -5.60 -0.39 -7.00
CA SER A 190 -4.42 0.37 -7.40
C SER A 190 -3.71 0.88 -6.15
N ALA A 191 -2.38 0.80 -6.14
CA ALA A 191 -1.59 1.22 -4.97
C ALA A 191 -0.23 1.78 -5.38
N ILE A 192 0.37 2.57 -4.50
CA ILE A 192 1.74 3.07 -4.68
C ILE A 192 2.53 2.77 -3.42
N LYS A 193 3.61 2.00 -3.58
CA LYS A 193 4.70 1.93 -2.63
C LYS A 193 5.77 2.91 -3.10
N PRO A 194 5.97 4.03 -2.44
CA PRO A 194 6.97 5.01 -2.88
C PRO A 194 8.40 4.54 -2.63
N SER A 195 9.38 5.33 -3.02
CA SER A 195 10.78 5.16 -2.62
C SER A 195 10.92 5.21 -1.11
N TRP A 196 11.87 4.44 -0.56
CA TRP A 196 12.16 4.52 0.86
C TRP A 196 12.58 5.96 1.25
N GLY A 197 11.96 6.49 2.30
CA GLY A 197 12.16 7.87 2.73
C GLY A 197 11.32 8.93 1.97
N ARG A 198 10.51 8.57 0.97
CA ARG A 198 9.62 9.52 0.27
C ARG A 198 8.53 10.07 1.19
N VAL A 199 8.03 9.26 2.11
CA VAL A 199 7.00 9.60 3.10
C VAL A 199 7.58 9.44 4.49
N SER A 200 7.31 10.41 5.37
CA SER A 200 7.74 10.36 6.77
C SER A 200 7.12 9.19 7.51
N ARG A 201 7.93 8.57 8.38
CA ARG A 201 7.53 7.50 9.31
C ARG A 201 7.34 8.00 10.74
N HIS A 202 7.41 9.33 10.98
CA HIS A 202 7.14 9.88 12.29
C HIS A 202 5.69 9.60 12.73
N GLY A 203 5.52 9.01 13.92
CA GLY A 203 4.22 8.59 14.44
C GLY A 203 3.67 7.32 13.79
N VAL A 204 4.51 6.52 13.12
CA VAL A 204 4.15 5.23 12.53
C VAL A 204 4.73 4.11 13.37
N PHE A 205 3.89 3.13 13.76
CA PHE A 205 4.37 1.92 14.44
C PHE A 205 5.31 1.13 13.53
N GLU A 206 6.50 0.83 14.02
CA GLU A 206 7.59 0.27 13.24
C GLU A 206 7.56 -1.26 13.22
N LEU A 207 7.77 -1.86 12.04
CA LEU A 207 8.19 -3.24 11.90
C LEU A 207 9.71 -3.32 11.73
N ALA A 208 10.24 -2.65 10.69
CA ALA A 208 11.67 -2.61 10.40
C ALA A 208 12.06 -1.26 9.78
N ALA A 209 12.69 -0.38 10.55
CA ALA A 209 12.95 1.02 10.23
C ALA A 209 13.56 1.25 8.84
N THR A 210 14.50 0.41 8.42
CA THR A 210 15.20 0.60 7.14
C THR A 210 14.48 -0.05 5.94
N LEU A 211 13.32 -0.69 6.19
CA LEU A 211 12.50 -1.36 5.18
C LEU A 211 11.08 -0.78 5.09
N ASP A 212 10.60 -0.13 6.15
CA ASP A 212 9.24 0.37 6.23
C ASP A 212 9.00 1.55 5.29
N HIS A 213 7.91 1.44 4.52
CA HIS A 213 7.39 2.48 3.64
C HIS A 213 5.94 2.76 4.01
N VAL A 214 5.50 4.00 3.91
CA VAL A 214 4.09 4.36 3.95
C VAL A 214 3.64 4.68 2.52
N GLY A 215 2.48 4.16 2.11
CA GLY A 215 1.98 4.37 0.76
C GLY A 215 0.47 4.32 0.68
N THR A 216 -0.06 4.37 -0.54
CA THR A 216 -1.45 4.69 -0.80
C THR A 216 -2.17 3.60 -1.56
N PHE A 217 -3.46 3.45 -1.27
CA PHE A 217 -4.41 2.60 -1.99
C PHE A 217 -5.55 3.47 -2.52
N ALA A 218 -5.96 3.22 -3.74
CA ALA A 218 -7.15 3.82 -4.34
C ALA A 218 -7.71 2.90 -5.42
N ARG A 219 -8.77 3.35 -6.10
CA ARG A 219 -9.32 2.61 -7.24
C ARG A 219 -8.51 2.84 -8.52
N SER A 220 -7.85 3.99 -8.64
CA SER A 220 -7.00 4.32 -9.78
C SER A 220 -5.60 4.75 -9.34
N VAL A 221 -4.63 4.62 -10.26
CA VAL A 221 -3.27 5.13 -10.06
C VAL A 221 -3.29 6.65 -9.88
N ALA A 222 -4.14 7.36 -10.61
CA ALA A 222 -4.29 8.81 -10.49
C ALA A 222 -4.74 9.23 -9.08
N ASP A 223 -5.71 8.53 -8.50
CA ASP A 223 -6.20 8.81 -7.14
C ASP A 223 -5.15 8.44 -6.08
N ALA A 224 -4.48 7.29 -6.22
CA ALA A 224 -3.40 6.90 -5.31
C ALA A 224 -2.24 7.92 -5.34
N ALA A 225 -1.91 8.44 -6.53
CA ALA A 225 -0.88 9.44 -6.73
C ALA A 225 -1.28 10.82 -6.15
N ALA A 226 -2.55 11.22 -6.27
CA ALA A 226 -3.05 12.46 -5.65
C ALA A 226 -2.89 12.44 -4.12
N VAL A 227 -3.19 11.31 -3.48
CA VAL A 227 -2.98 11.14 -2.04
C VAL A 227 -1.48 11.10 -1.69
N LEU A 228 -0.67 10.39 -2.49
CA LEU A 228 0.78 10.35 -2.28
C LEU A 228 1.41 11.75 -2.34
N GLY A 229 0.96 12.60 -3.27
CA GLY A 229 1.44 13.98 -3.41
C GLY A 229 1.24 14.84 -2.16
N VAL A 230 0.24 14.50 -1.35
CA VAL A 230 -0.04 15.19 -0.09
C VAL A 230 0.82 14.68 1.07
N ILE A 231 1.01 13.35 1.17
CA ILE A 231 1.72 12.75 2.31
C ILE A 231 3.24 12.68 2.11
N ALA A 232 3.73 12.87 0.89
CA ALA A 232 5.15 12.84 0.55
C ALA A 232 5.86 14.16 0.96
N GLY A 233 7.16 14.06 1.18
CA GLY A 233 8.02 15.21 1.42
C GLY A 233 8.94 15.08 2.63
N PRO A 234 9.83 16.05 2.82
CA PRO A 234 10.74 16.07 3.97
C PRO A 234 10.00 16.30 5.27
N ASP A 235 10.49 15.67 6.35
CA ASP A 235 10.01 15.89 7.71
C ASP A 235 11.20 15.95 8.67
N PRO A 236 11.42 17.06 9.40
CA PRO A 236 12.52 17.18 10.35
C PRO A 236 12.39 16.22 11.55
N ARG A 237 11.19 15.68 11.81
CA ARG A 237 10.94 14.69 12.88
C ARG A 237 11.29 13.26 12.47
N ASP A 238 11.41 12.99 11.17
CA ASP A 238 11.92 11.73 10.63
C ASP A 238 13.25 11.99 9.91
N PRO A 239 14.40 11.71 10.53
CA PRO A 239 15.71 11.97 9.93
C PRO A 239 15.97 11.10 8.69
N THR A 240 15.14 10.08 8.43
CA THR A 240 15.22 9.22 7.25
C THR A 240 14.35 9.71 6.10
N ALA A 241 13.50 10.71 6.32
CA ALA A 241 12.72 11.33 5.26
C ALA A 241 13.64 12.08 4.27
N ALA A 242 13.52 11.73 3.00
CA ALA A 242 14.41 12.24 1.96
C ALA A 242 14.17 13.73 1.70
N GLN A 243 15.26 14.50 1.61
CA GLN A 243 15.25 15.92 1.24
C GLN A 243 15.13 16.06 -0.28
N ARG A 244 14.05 15.51 -0.85
CA ARG A 244 13.78 15.52 -2.30
C ARG A 244 12.46 16.21 -2.59
N PRO A 245 12.37 17.03 -3.65
CA PRO A 245 11.10 17.62 -4.09
C PRO A 245 10.04 16.53 -4.33
N VAL A 246 8.80 16.86 -4.02
CA VAL A 246 7.65 16.03 -4.40
C VAL A 246 7.28 16.34 -5.85
N PRO A 247 7.19 15.35 -6.73
CA PRO A 247 6.78 15.58 -8.12
C PRO A 247 5.33 16.10 -8.19
N ASP A 248 5.04 16.83 -9.27
CA ASP A 248 3.65 17.12 -9.63
C ASP A 248 3.00 15.87 -10.24
N PHE A 249 2.31 15.11 -9.39
CA PHE A 249 1.64 13.88 -9.82
C PHE A 249 0.42 14.15 -10.72
N ALA A 250 -0.22 15.30 -10.62
CA ALA A 250 -1.31 15.65 -11.53
C ALA A 250 -0.80 15.87 -12.95
N ALA A 251 0.32 16.58 -13.09
CA ALA A 251 1.01 16.71 -14.37
C ALA A 251 1.53 15.36 -14.89
N ALA A 252 2.02 14.49 -13.99
CA ALA A 252 2.48 13.15 -14.35
C ALA A 252 1.36 12.29 -14.96
N VAL A 253 0.17 12.28 -14.34
CA VAL A 253 -1.02 11.55 -14.85
C VAL A 253 -1.38 11.96 -16.29
N ALA A 254 -1.19 13.23 -16.64
CA ALA A 254 -1.49 13.75 -17.98
C ALA A 254 -0.38 13.49 -19.02
N ARG A 255 0.84 13.15 -18.58
CA ARG A 255 2.03 13.05 -19.47
C ARG A 255 2.01 11.83 -20.37
N GLY A 256 1.41 10.71 -19.95
CA GLY A 256 1.47 9.43 -20.67
C GLY A 256 2.83 8.73 -20.49
N CYS A 257 3.06 7.66 -21.27
CA CYS A 257 4.27 6.84 -21.20
C CYS A 257 5.09 6.83 -22.50
N GLU A 258 4.89 7.81 -23.39
CA GLU A 258 5.71 7.94 -24.59
C GLU A 258 7.19 8.10 -24.24
N GLY A 259 8.05 7.29 -24.88
CA GLY A 259 9.49 7.29 -24.64
C GLY A 259 9.94 6.58 -23.36
N LEU A 260 9.02 6.02 -22.57
CA LEU A 260 9.38 5.17 -21.43
C LEU A 260 10.03 3.87 -21.92
N VAL A 261 11.18 3.51 -21.37
CA VAL A 261 11.83 2.21 -21.62
C VAL A 261 11.41 1.23 -20.53
N LEU A 262 10.59 0.25 -20.89
CA LEU A 262 10.04 -0.76 -20.00
C LEU A 262 10.85 -2.05 -20.10
N GLY A 263 11.53 -2.44 -19.03
CA GLY A 263 12.26 -3.70 -18.92
C GLY A 263 11.35 -4.86 -18.56
N ILE A 264 11.57 -6.02 -19.17
CA ILE A 264 10.92 -7.28 -18.82
C ILE A 264 11.98 -8.37 -18.74
N ASP A 265 11.95 -9.19 -17.69
CA ASP A 265 12.77 -10.40 -17.56
C ASP A 265 11.87 -11.62 -17.75
N THR A 266 11.71 -12.06 -18.99
CA THR A 266 10.80 -13.15 -19.35
C THR A 266 11.19 -14.46 -18.69
N ALA A 267 12.48 -14.72 -18.49
CA ALA A 267 12.94 -15.95 -17.84
C ALA A 267 12.63 -15.94 -16.32
N TRP A 268 12.85 -14.82 -15.63
CA TRP A 268 12.52 -14.71 -14.20
C TRP A 268 11.01 -14.79 -13.95
N ILE A 269 10.21 -14.18 -14.82
CA ILE A 269 8.74 -14.24 -14.76
C ILE A 269 8.28 -15.69 -15.00
N ALA A 270 8.75 -16.35 -16.07
CA ALA A 270 8.37 -17.72 -16.38
C ALA A 270 8.77 -18.73 -15.28
N ALA A 271 9.85 -18.46 -14.55
CA ALA A 271 10.29 -19.30 -13.42
C ALA A 271 9.46 -19.07 -12.13
N GLY A 272 8.66 -18.01 -12.04
CA GLY A 272 7.96 -17.62 -10.81
C GLY A 272 6.49 -17.28 -10.96
N ALA A 273 5.95 -17.30 -12.18
CA ALA A 273 4.54 -17.01 -12.45
C ALA A 273 3.85 -18.18 -13.15
N ASP A 274 2.60 -18.43 -12.82
CA ASP A 274 1.76 -19.34 -13.56
C ASP A 274 1.39 -18.76 -14.94
N ARG A 275 0.81 -19.64 -15.79
CA ARG A 275 0.48 -19.26 -17.16
C ARG A 275 -0.55 -18.13 -17.24
N GLU A 276 -1.53 -18.10 -16.35
CA GLU A 276 -2.60 -17.11 -16.37
C GLU A 276 -2.07 -15.74 -15.99
N THR A 277 -1.26 -15.67 -14.93
CA THR A 277 -0.57 -14.46 -14.49
C THR A 277 0.41 -13.93 -15.55
N ALA A 278 1.21 -14.82 -16.15
CA ALA A 278 2.15 -14.42 -17.21
C ALA A 278 1.41 -13.87 -18.44
N THR A 279 0.33 -14.54 -18.89
CA THR A 279 -0.48 -14.07 -20.02
C THR A 279 -1.13 -12.69 -19.74
N ALA A 280 -1.64 -12.47 -18.52
CA ALA A 280 -2.20 -11.18 -18.13
C ALA A 280 -1.13 -10.08 -18.11
N LEU A 281 0.09 -10.39 -17.68
CA LEU A 281 1.21 -9.45 -17.73
C LEU A 281 1.62 -9.11 -19.16
N ASP A 282 1.72 -10.11 -20.04
CA ASP A 282 2.04 -9.89 -21.47
C ASP A 282 1.02 -8.95 -22.13
N ALA A 283 -0.27 -9.13 -21.82
CA ALA A 283 -1.33 -8.23 -22.28
C ALA A 283 -1.17 -6.81 -21.75
N ALA A 284 -0.80 -6.65 -20.47
CA ALA A 284 -0.56 -5.33 -19.90
C ALA A 284 0.67 -4.64 -20.51
N VAL A 285 1.73 -5.37 -20.77
CA VAL A 285 2.94 -4.87 -21.45
C VAL A 285 2.62 -4.45 -22.89
N ALA A 286 1.77 -5.21 -23.60
CA ALA A 286 1.31 -4.84 -24.94
C ALA A 286 0.51 -3.53 -24.95
N GLU A 287 -0.36 -3.29 -23.94
CA GLU A 287 -1.09 -2.03 -23.81
C GLU A 287 -0.17 -0.84 -23.51
N LEU A 288 0.86 -1.03 -22.66
CA LEU A 288 1.88 0.00 -22.42
C LEU A 288 2.70 0.30 -23.67
N ALA A 289 3.07 -0.73 -24.45
CA ALA A 289 3.75 -0.55 -25.73
C ALA A 289 2.87 0.22 -26.74
N ALA A 290 1.58 -0.11 -26.82
CA ALA A 290 0.62 0.61 -27.66
C ALA A 290 0.38 2.05 -27.18
N ALA A 291 0.64 2.35 -25.92
CA ALA A 291 0.62 3.70 -25.37
C ALA A 291 1.96 4.47 -25.55
N GLY A 292 2.94 3.89 -26.24
CA GLY A 292 4.20 4.53 -26.61
C GLY A 292 5.43 4.13 -25.80
N ALA A 293 5.34 3.15 -24.90
CA ALA A 293 6.50 2.61 -24.20
C ALA A 293 7.33 1.69 -25.13
N THR A 294 8.66 1.73 -24.96
CA THR A 294 9.57 0.79 -25.62
C THR A 294 9.87 -0.38 -24.71
N VAL A 295 9.51 -1.59 -25.12
CA VAL A 295 9.77 -2.81 -24.33
C VAL A 295 11.18 -3.33 -24.63
N ARG A 296 11.91 -3.71 -23.57
CA ARG A 296 13.27 -4.25 -23.64
C ARG A 296 13.40 -5.47 -22.76
N GLU A 297 13.91 -6.56 -23.34
CA GLU A 297 14.33 -7.73 -22.55
C GLU A 297 15.53 -7.36 -21.68
N VAL A 298 15.47 -7.73 -20.41
CA VAL A 298 16.54 -7.47 -19.42
C VAL A 298 16.79 -8.69 -18.55
N ARG A 299 17.83 -8.64 -17.74
CA ARG A 299 18.06 -9.62 -16.65
C ARG A 299 18.10 -8.89 -15.32
N VAL A 300 17.14 -9.20 -14.48
CA VAL A 300 17.11 -8.74 -13.09
C VAL A 300 18.22 -9.45 -12.33
N PRO A 301 18.97 -8.76 -11.44
CA PRO A 301 19.94 -9.43 -10.57
C PRO A 301 19.30 -10.58 -9.79
N ASP A 302 20.04 -11.66 -9.56
CA ASP A 302 19.55 -12.81 -8.81
C ASP A 302 18.97 -12.39 -7.45
N VAL A 303 17.76 -12.84 -7.17
CA VAL A 303 16.98 -12.50 -5.95
C VAL A 303 16.88 -13.67 -4.97
N THR A 304 17.47 -14.82 -5.27
CA THR A 304 17.29 -16.06 -4.51
C THR A 304 17.62 -15.87 -3.03
N ASP A 305 18.79 -15.30 -2.74
CA ASP A 305 19.18 -15.01 -1.36
C ASP A 305 18.44 -13.81 -0.76
N MET A 306 17.98 -12.88 -1.58
CA MET A 306 17.39 -11.62 -1.12
C MET A 306 16.09 -11.80 -0.32
N ILE A 307 15.33 -12.85 -0.62
CA ILE A 307 14.10 -13.18 0.13
C ILE A 307 14.46 -13.56 1.57
N TRP A 308 15.43 -14.43 1.76
CA TRP A 308 15.85 -14.90 3.08
C TRP A 308 16.66 -13.84 3.84
N ASP A 309 17.47 -13.06 3.13
CA ASP A 309 18.17 -11.90 3.70
C ASP A 309 17.18 -10.86 4.23
N TRP A 310 16.04 -10.68 3.55
CA TRP A 310 14.98 -9.80 4.02
C TRP A 310 14.46 -10.27 5.39
N PHE A 311 14.22 -11.56 5.59
CA PHE A 311 13.78 -12.09 6.89
C PHE A 311 14.78 -11.79 7.98
N GLY A 312 16.08 -11.97 7.71
CA GLY A 312 17.14 -11.67 8.68
C GLY A 312 17.22 -10.17 9.03
N VAL A 313 17.19 -9.29 8.03
CA VAL A 313 17.17 -7.84 8.25
C VAL A 313 15.91 -7.41 9.00
N CYS A 314 14.75 -7.93 8.61
CA CYS A 314 13.48 -7.65 9.26
C CYS A 314 13.47 -8.12 10.71
N ALA A 315 13.93 -9.36 10.99
CA ALA A 315 13.93 -9.96 12.31
C ALA A 315 14.71 -9.13 13.35
N VAL A 316 15.92 -8.69 13.01
CA VAL A 316 16.75 -7.88 13.94
C VAL A 316 16.08 -6.54 14.24
N GLN A 317 15.54 -5.88 13.23
CA GLN A 317 14.90 -4.58 13.41
C GLN A 317 13.56 -4.70 14.13
N THR A 318 12.79 -5.75 13.85
CA THR A 318 11.56 -6.05 14.59
C THR A 318 11.84 -6.35 16.05
N ALA A 319 12.91 -7.13 16.36
CA ALA A 319 13.31 -7.40 17.74
C ALA A 319 13.68 -6.10 18.49
N LEU A 320 14.34 -5.16 17.80
CA LEU A 320 14.64 -3.84 18.34
C LEU A 320 13.36 -3.02 18.59
N ALA A 321 12.41 -3.01 17.65
CA ALA A 321 11.15 -2.27 17.77
C ALA A 321 10.29 -2.79 18.95
N HIS A 322 10.35 -4.09 19.25
CA HIS A 322 9.56 -4.73 20.30
C HIS A 322 10.30 -4.92 21.63
N ARG A 323 11.53 -4.41 21.78
CA ARG A 323 12.39 -4.66 22.94
C ARG A 323 11.77 -4.34 24.31
N ASP A 324 10.84 -3.37 24.35
CA ASP A 324 10.23 -2.92 25.61
C ASP A 324 9.14 -3.89 26.10
N THR A 325 8.67 -4.79 25.24
CA THR A 325 7.59 -5.74 25.54
C THR A 325 7.99 -7.21 25.33
N PHE A 326 8.94 -7.50 24.46
CA PHE A 326 9.46 -8.84 24.21
C PHE A 326 10.92 -8.96 24.74
N PRO A 327 11.30 -10.06 25.46
CA PRO A 327 10.52 -11.29 25.70
C PRO A 327 9.61 -11.26 26.94
N ALA A 328 9.59 -10.18 27.72
CA ALA A 328 8.88 -10.11 29.00
C ALA A 328 7.37 -10.45 28.90
N ARG A 329 6.75 -10.12 27.76
CA ARG A 329 5.32 -10.38 27.48
C ARG A 329 5.16 -11.35 26.29
N ARG A 330 6.03 -12.36 26.20
CA ARG A 330 6.04 -13.34 25.10
C ARG A 330 4.68 -14.03 24.87
N ASP A 331 3.94 -14.27 25.93
CA ASP A 331 2.61 -14.85 25.95
C ASP A 331 1.54 -14.03 25.19
N ALA A 332 1.77 -12.73 25.05
CA ALA A 332 0.88 -11.80 24.33
C ALA A 332 1.14 -11.78 22.80
N TYR A 333 2.17 -12.49 22.32
CA TYR A 333 2.57 -12.52 20.92
C TYR A 333 2.15 -13.82 20.23
N GLY A 334 1.81 -13.73 18.95
CA GLY A 334 1.51 -14.87 18.11
C GLY A 334 2.75 -15.66 17.68
N PRO A 335 2.55 -16.89 17.21
CA PRO A 335 3.67 -17.78 16.89
C PRO A 335 4.56 -17.21 15.78
N ALA A 336 3.99 -16.68 14.69
CA ALA A 336 4.77 -16.16 13.59
C ALA A 336 5.63 -14.95 14.00
N LEU A 337 5.04 -13.97 14.70
CA LEU A 337 5.78 -12.80 15.19
C LEU A 337 6.82 -13.20 16.25
N THR A 338 6.49 -14.13 17.14
CA THR A 338 7.42 -14.67 18.13
C THR A 338 8.65 -15.29 17.46
N GLN A 339 8.47 -16.12 16.42
CA GLN A 339 9.59 -16.74 15.69
C GLN A 339 10.51 -15.68 15.05
N LEU A 340 9.91 -14.64 14.46
CA LEU A 340 10.68 -13.53 13.88
C LEU A 340 11.51 -12.80 14.95
N LEU A 341 10.91 -12.48 16.11
CA LEU A 341 11.56 -11.82 17.22
C LEU A 341 12.71 -12.67 17.82
N GLU A 342 12.48 -13.97 17.96
CA GLU A 342 13.50 -14.90 18.44
C GLU A 342 14.66 -15.05 17.45
N LEU A 343 14.37 -15.06 16.14
CA LEU A 343 15.41 -15.04 15.11
C LEU A 343 16.27 -13.76 15.24
N GLY A 344 15.64 -12.59 15.33
CA GLY A 344 16.34 -11.33 15.48
C GLY A 344 17.20 -11.23 16.73
N ASN A 345 16.70 -11.74 17.87
CA ASN A 345 17.45 -11.75 19.13
C ASN A 345 18.65 -12.71 19.15
N ARG A 346 18.64 -13.75 18.29
CA ARG A 346 19.76 -14.72 18.20
C ARG A 346 20.85 -14.31 17.21
N MET A 347 20.53 -13.43 16.26
CA MET A 347 21.45 -13.04 15.21
C MET A 347 22.61 -12.21 15.76
N SER A 348 23.83 -12.58 15.44
CA SER A 348 25.02 -11.81 15.81
C SER A 348 25.14 -10.53 14.98
N GLY A 349 25.87 -9.54 15.52
CA GLY A 349 26.16 -8.31 14.78
C GLY A 349 26.93 -8.56 13.48
N CYS A 350 27.81 -9.57 13.42
CA CYS A 350 28.54 -9.94 12.20
C CYS A 350 27.61 -10.52 11.13
N GLU A 351 26.70 -11.42 11.49
CA GLU A 351 25.72 -11.98 10.58
C GLU A 351 24.81 -10.87 10.02
N TYR A 352 24.28 -10.02 10.89
CA TYR A 352 23.45 -8.89 10.47
C TYR A 352 24.21 -7.94 9.53
N GLN A 353 25.47 -7.63 9.82
CA GLN A 353 26.30 -6.80 8.95
C GLN A 353 26.50 -7.42 7.56
N GLN A 354 26.67 -8.75 7.46
CA GLN A 354 26.76 -9.45 6.18
C GLN A 354 25.48 -9.30 5.35
N LEU A 355 24.30 -9.40 5.98
CA LEU A 355 23.02 -9.16 5.31
C LEU A 355 22.94 -7.72 4.74
N LEU A 356 23.37 -6.74 5.53
CA LEU A 356 23.37 -5.34 5.07
C LEU A 356 24.33 -5.12 3.88
N LEU A 357 25.50 -5.75 3.88
CA LEU A 357 26.45 -5.66 2.76
C LEU A 357 25.88 -6.29 1.48
N ARG A 358 25.25 -7.47 1.57
CA ARG A 358 24.58 -8.11 0.42
C ARG A 358 23.41 -7.26 -0.10
N ARG A 359 22.65 -6.64 0.80
CA ARG A 359 21.59 -5.68 0.45
C ARG A 359 22.15 -4.52 -0.37
N GLU A 360 23.29 -3.93 0.05
CA GLU A 360 23.91 -2.80 -0.67
C GLU A 360 24.44 -3.23 -2.05
N ASP A 361 25.07 -4.42 -2.14
CA ASP A 361 25.53 -4.97 -3.41
C ASP A 361 24.34 -5.20 -4.38
N PHE A 362 23.26 -5.82 -3.89
CA PHE A 362 22.06 -6.03 -4.68
C PHE A 362 21.44 -4.70 -5.16
N ARG A 363 21.34 -3.70 -4.26
CA ARG A 363 20.85 -2.35 -4.60
C ARG A 363 21.72 -1.71 -5.67
N GLY A 364 23.04 -1.83 -5.58
CA GLY A 364 23.97 -1.32 -6.58
C GLY A 364 23.76 -1.96 -7.94
N ARG A 365 23.62 -3.28 -8.01
CA ARG A 365 23.36 -4.02 -9.26
C ARG A 365 22.00 -3.65 -9.87
N LEU A 366 20.97 -3.50 -9.03
CA LEU A 366 19.63 -3.10 -9.50
C LEU A 366 19.63 -1.65 -10.00
N ASN A 367 20.33 -0.73 -9.33
CA ASN A 367 20.53 0.63 -9.82
C ASN A 367 21.25 0.66 -11.19
N ALA A 368 22.24 -0.21 -11.38
CA ALA A 368 22.92 -0.32 -12.69
C ALA A 368 21.94 -0.78 -13.79
N LEU A 369 21.05 -1.74 -13.50
CA LEU A 369 19.98 -2.13 -14.43
C LEU A 369 19.10 -0.94 -14.80
N PHE A 370 18.69 -0.14 -13.82
CA PHE A 370 17.87 1.06 -14.04
C PHE A 370 18.60 2.21 -14.79
N THR A 371 19.88 2.09 -15.10
CA THR A 371 20.51 2.99 -16.09
C THR A 371 20.12 2.67 -17.53
N THR A 372 19.60 1.47 -17.78
CA THR A 372 19.24 0.98 -19.11
C THR A 372 17.75 0.96 -19.39
N VAL A 373 16.92 0.98 -18.33
CA VAL A 373 15.45 1.02 -18.40
C VAL A 373 14.91 2.02 -17.39
N ASP A 374 13.68 2.50 -17.61
CA ASP A 374 13.02 3.44 -16.71
C ASP A 374 12.16 2.72 -15.66
N ALA A 375 11.58 1.58 -16.05
CA ALA A 375 10.75 0.75 -15.20
C ALA A 375 10.89 -0.74 -15.56
N LEU A 376 10.57 -1.61 -14.60
CA LEU A 376 10.37 -3.05 -14.80
C LEU A 376 8.88 -3.36 -14.70
N ALA A 377 8.35 -4.18 -15.61
CA ALA A 377 7.01 -4.75 -15.51
C ALA A 377 7.10 -6.16 -14.92
N LEU A 378 6.39 -6.40 -13.82
CA LEU A 378 6.47 -7.64 -13.06
C LEU A 378 5.09 -8.02 -12.50
N PRO A 379 4.80 -9.32 -12.27
CA PRO A 379 3.68 -9.69 -11.41
C PRO A 379 3.86 -9.14 -10.00
N VAL A 380 2.80 -9.12 -9.22
CA VAL A 380 2.89 -8.98 -7.75
C VAL A 380 2.88 -10.37 -7.11
N LEU A 381 1.87 -11.17 -7.41
CA LEU A 381 1.82 -12.60 -7.11
C LEU A 381 2.07 -13.37 -8.40
N GLY A 382 2.85 -14.43 -8.32
CA GLY A 382 3.06 -15.36 -9.45
C GLY A 382 2.00 -16.45 -9.54
N PHE A 383 0.99 -16.45 -8.66
CA PHE A 383 -0.03 -17.48 -8.53
C PHE A 383 -1.36 -16.84 -8.10
N PRO A 384 -2.50 -17.55 -8.24
CA PRO A 384 -3.79 -17.04 -7.83
C PRO A 384 -3.83 -16.71 -6.33
N VAL A 385 -4.64 -15.73 -5.95
CA VAL A 385 -4.86 -15.40 -4.54
C VAL A 385 -5.27 -16.68 -3.79
N PRO A 386 -4.53 -17.10 -2.75
CA PRO A 386 -4.80 -18.36 -2.08
C PRO A 386 -6.10 -18.29 -1.26
N THR A 387 -6.71 -19.44 -1.03
CA THR A 387 -7.81 -19.58 -0.08
C THR A 387 -7.32 -19.38 1.35
N CYS A 388 -8.22 -18.96 2.27
CA CYS A 388 -7.93 -18.90 3.70
C CYS A 388 -7.50 -20.28 4.27
N ALA A 389 -8.05 -21.37 3.74
CA ALA A 389 -7.63 -22.72 4.11
C ALA A 389 -6.17 -23.01 3.72
N ARG A 390 -5.75 -22.64 2.50
CA ARG A 390 -4.35 -22.80 2.07
C ARG A 390 -3.40 -21.91 2.88
N MET A 391 -3.85 -20.74 3.34
CA MET A 391 -3.06 -19.85 4.22
C MET A 391 -2.85 -20.41 5.63
N ALA A 392 -3.56 -21.43 6.04
CA ALA A 392 -3.31 -22.13 7.31
C ALA A 392 -2.15 -23.14 7.21
N GLU A 393 -1.67 -23.44 6.01
CA GLU A 393 -0.63 -24.42 5.71
C GLU A 393 0.50 -23.79 4.87
N VAL A 394 0.99 -22.61 5.29
CA VAL A 394 2.06 -21.89 4.60
C VAL A 394 3.38 -22.63 4.78
N ASP A 395 4.03 -22.95 3.65
CA ASP A 395 5.36 -23.57 3.57
C ASP A 395 6.40 -22.59 2.99
N ASP A 396 7.66 -22.99 2.97
CA ASP A 396 8.76 -22.16 2.48
C ASP A 396 8.63 -21.80 1.00
N ASP A 397 8.09 -22.68 0.17
CA ASP A 397 7.87 -22.41 -1.26
C ASP A 397 6.80 -21.31 -1.44
N MET A 398 5.75 -21.37 -0.65
CA MET A 398 4.69 -20.35 -0.67
C MET A 398 5.21 -19.01 -0.12
N ILE A 399 6.02 -19.04 0.95
CA ILE A 399 6.70 -17.84 1.47
C ILE A 399 7.59 -17.23 0.38
N ALA A 400 8.43 -18.04 -0.26
CA ALA A 400 9.29 -17.59 -1.35
C ALA A 400 8.45 -17.02 -2.52
N GLY A 401 7.34 -17.65 -2.85
CA GLY A 401 6.40 -17.19 -3.88
C GLY A 401 5.80 -15.82 -3.59
N PHE A 402 5.33 -15.57 -2.36
CA PHE A 402 4.81 -14.26 -1.94
C PHE A 402 5.86 -13.14 -2.05
N HIS A 403 7.11 -13.47 -1.77
CA HIS A 403 8.17 -12.50 -1.63
C HIS A 403 9.03 -12.32 -2.89
N ARG A 404 8.94 -13.24 -3.85
CA ARG A 404 9.76 -13.26 -5.07
C ARG A 404 9.77 -11.93 -5.82
N PHE A 405 8.58 -11.34 -6.02
CA PHE A 405 8.41 -10.10 -6.76
C PHE A 405 8.18 -8.87 -5.86
N THR A 406 8.32 -9.00 -4.56
CA THR A 406 8.05 -7.91 -3.60
C THR A 406 9.26 -7.52 -2.76
N CYS A 407 9.82 -8.44 -1.97
CA CYS A 407 10.92 -8.19 -1.03
C CYS A 407 12.18 -7.58 -1.63
N PRO A 408 12.65 -7.97 -2.83
CA PRO A 408 13.86 -7.39 -3.42
C PRO A 408 13.75 -5.86 -3.57
N PHE A 409 12.56 -5.36 -3.88
CA PHE A 409 12.31 -3.93 -4.04
C PHE A 409 12.06 -3.18 -2.72
N ASN A 410 11.85 -3.90 -1.62
CA ASN A 410 11.88 -3.33 -0.27
C ASN A 410 13.30 -3.26 0.27
N LEU A 411 14.11 -4.31 0.07
CA LEU A 411 15.54 -4.29 0.40
C LEU A 411 16.27 -3.16 -0.32
N SER A 412 16.01 -3.00 -1.61
CA SER A 412 16.63 -1.96 -2.42
C SER A 412 16.00 -0.57 -2.27
N GLY A 413 14.76 -0.49 -1.73
CA GLY A 413 14.03 0.77 -1.51
C GLY A 413 13.40 1.38 -2.76
N HIS A 414 13.36 0.68 -3.92
CA HIS A 414 12.80 1.19 -5.18
C HIS A 414 11.27 1.33 -5.12
N PRO A 415 10.69 2.36 -5.74
CA PRO A 415 9.24 2.57 -5.77
C PRO A 415 8.55 1.56 -6.68
N GLY A 416 7.26 1.34 -6.42
CA GLY A 416 6.39 0.54 -7.29
C GLY A 416 4.98 1.11 -7.37
N VAL A 417 4.40 1.07 -8.57
CA VAL A 417 2.98 1.35 -8.84
C VAL A 417 2.31 0.04 -9.20
N ILE A 418 1.24 -0.27 -8.50
CA ILE A 418 0.53 -1.55 -8.55
C ILE A 418 -0.87 -1.31 -9.13
N MET A 419 -1.34 -2.17 -10.03
CA MET A 419 -2.66 -2.04 -10.63
C MET A 419 -3.19 -3.36 -11.18
N PRO A 420 -4.53 -3.55 -11.24
CA PRO A 420 -5.12 -4.75 -11.80
C PRO A 420 -4.94 -4.81 -13.32
N ASN A 421 -4.68 -6.01 -13.83
CA ASN A 421 -4.50 -6.27 -15.26
C ASN A 421 -5.25 -7.49 -15.76
N GLY A 422 -6.10 -8.09 -14.96
CA GLY A 422 -6.85 -9.27 -15.35
C GLY A 422 -7.76 -9.79 -14.26
N SER A 423 -8.32 -10.94 -14.54
CA SER A 423 -9.12 -11.74 -13.63
C SER A 423 -8.87 -13.21 -13.95
N ASN A 424 -8.64 -14.03 -12.93
CA ASN A 424 -8.49 -15.46 -13.10
C ASN A 424 -9.84 -16.15 -13.39
N ALA A 425 -9.80 -17.46 -13.65
CA ALA A 425 -10.99 -18.26 -13.94
C ALA A 425 -12.05 -18.26 -12.83
N GLU A 426 -11.65 -17.98 -11.57
CA GLU A 426 -12.55 -17.86 -10.43
C GLU A 426 -13.13 -16.44 -10.24
N GLY A 427 -12.76 -15.50 -11.12
CA GLY A 427 -13.20 -14.10 -11.04
C GLY A 427 -12.37 -13.21 -10.12
N LEU A 428 -11.31 -13.75 -9.49
CA LEU A 428 -10.41 -13.00 -8.63
C LEU A 428 -9.46 -12.11 -9.46
N PRO A 429 -9.01 -10.97 -8.92
CA PRO A 429 -8.14 -10.07 -9.66
C PRO A 429 -6.75 -10.66 -9.89
N ILE A 430 -6.18 -10.38 -11.07
CA ILE A 430 -4.76 -10.49 -11.37
C ILE A 430 -4.19 -9.08 -11.37
N VAL A 431 -2.99 -8.91 -10.79
CA VAL A 431 -2.39 -7.60 -10.54
C VAL A 431 -0.91 -7.61 -10.91
N PHE A 432 -0.46 -6.58 -11.59
CA PHE A 432 0.95 -6.37 -11.89
C PHE A 432 1.49 -5.10 -11.23
N GLN A 433 2.79 -4.92 -11.28
CA GLN A 433 3.48 -3.74 -10.80
C GLN A 433 4.46 -3.19 -11.83
N LEU A 434 4.64 -1.86 -11.81
CA LEU A 434 5.74 -1.16 -12.42
C LEU A 434 6.71 -0.75 -11.31
N VAL A 435 7.95 -1.21 -11.35
CA VAL A 435 9.01 -0.83 -10.40
C VAL A 435 10.01 0.06 -11.12
N GLY A 436 10.40 1.18 -10.52
CA GLY A 436 11.24 2.16 -11.19
C GLY A 436 12.39 2.71 -10.34
N ARG A 437 13.04 3.75 -10.85
CA ARG A 437 14.16 4.42 -10.19
C ARG A 437 13.73 5.10 -8.91
N HIS A 438 14.65 5.21 -7.96
CA HIS A 438 14.42 5.95 -6.73
C HIS A 438 13.98 7.39 -7.02
N PHE A 439 12.89 7.79 -6.36
CA PHE A 439 12.33 9.14 -6.42
C PHE A 439 11.80 9.58 -7.80
N GLU A 440 11.59 8.63 -8.72
CA GLU A 440 10.94 8.84 -10.01
C GLU A 440 9.54 8.19 -10.05
N GLU A 441 8.79 8.28 -8.95
CA GLU A 441 7.42 7.76 -8.87
C GLU A 441 6.50 8.37 -9.93
N ASP A 442 6.75 9.61 -10.33
CA ASP A 442 5.98 10.31 -11.36
C ASP A 442 6.04 9.64 -12.73
N ARG A 443 7.14 8.99 -13.09
CA ARG A 443 7.25 8.20 -14.32
C ARG A 443 6.37 6.96 -14.26
N LEU A 444 6.36 6.28 -13.11
CA LEU A 444 5.53 5.10 -12.90
C LEU A 444 4.04 5.45 -12.87
N VAL A 445 3.71 6.59 -12.25
CA VAL A 445 2.34 7.13 -12.22
C VAL A 445 1.88 7.47 -13.64
N ALA A 446 2.71 8.11 -14.45
CA ALA A 446 2.41 8.44 -15.83
C ALA A 446 2.09 7.18 -16.65
N ALA A 447 2.94 6.16 -16.55
CA ALA A 447 2.75 4.89 -17.24
C ALA A 447 1.50 4.14 -16.74
N GLY A 448 1.31 4.07 -15.42
CA GLY A 448 0.13 3.42 -14.83
C GLY A 448 -1.18 4.12 -15.20
N ALA A 449 -1.20 5.46 -15.23
CA ALA A 449 -2.36 6.23 -15.68
C ALA A 449 -2.64 6.01 -17.17
N ALA A 450 -1.62 6.01 -18.02
CA ALA A 450 -1.75 5.72 -19.44
C ALA A 450 -2.31 4.31 -19.70
N TYR A 451 -1.86 3.32 -18.93
CA TYR A 451 -2.41 1.96 -18.96
C TYR A 451 -3.90 1.94 -18.58
N GLN A 452 -4.28 2.62 -17.50
CA GLN A 452 -5.67 2.66 -17.03
C GLN A 452 -6.61 3.47 -17.91
N GLN A 453 -6.10 4.38 -18.74
CA GLN A 453 -6.89 5.05 -19.80
C GLN A 453 -7.24 4.12 -20.96
N ARG A 454 -6.52 3.01 -21.14
CA ARG A 454 -6.71 2.03 -22.23
C ARG A 454 -7.41 0.76 -21.77
N THR A 455 -7.57 0.58 -20.47
CA THR A 455 -8.17 -0.62 -19.85
C THR A 455 -9.17 -0.24 -18.76
N ASP A 456 -10.06 -1.16 -18.41
CA ASP A 456 -11.12 -0.94 -17.42
C ASP A 456 -11.02 -1.85 -16.18
N TRP A 457 -9.91 -2.60 -16.04
CA TRP A 457 -9.72 -3.54 -14.92
C TRP A 457 -9.89 -2.89 -13.55
N HIS A 458 -9.44 -1.65 -13.37
CA HIS A 458 -9.57 -0.87 -12.14
C HIS A 458 -11.00 -0.40 -11.86
N LEU A 459 -11.89 -0.44 -12.86
CA LEU A 459 -13.31 -0.07 -12.73
C LEU A 459 -14.18 -1.23 -12.22
N ARG A 460 -13.69 -2.47 -12.30
CA ARG A 460 -14.45 -3.65 -11.84
C ARG A 460 -14.77 -3.55 -10.35
N ARG A 461 -15.94 -4.03 -9.97
CA ARG A 461 -16.43 -4.01 -8.59
C ARG A 461 -16.82 -5.42 -8.15
N PRO A 462 -16.49 -5.81 -6.90
CA PRO A 462 -17.07 -7.02 -6.31
C PRO A 462 -18.58 -6.81 -6.08
N VAL A 463 -19.32 -7.90 -6.11
CA VAL A 463 -20.74 -7.92 -5.74
C VAL A 463 -20.80 -8.21 -4.24
N LEU A 464 -21.23 -7.22 -3.42
CA LEU A 464 -21.30 -7.28 -1.95
C LEU A 464 -22.75 -7.24 -1.48
#